data_5a2c87a1654e660bf7eddcfd952a15c7
#
_entry.id   5a2c87a1654e660bf7eddcfd952a15c7
#
_cell.length_a   1.000
_cell.length_b   1.000
_cell.length_c   1.000
_cell.angle_alpha   90.00
_cell.angle_beta   90.00
_cell.angle_gamma   90.00
#
_symmetry.space_group_name_H-M   'P 1'
#
loop_
_entity.id
_entity.type
_entity.pdbx_description
1 polymer ?
#
loop_
_entity_poly.entity_id
_entity_poly.type
_entity_poly.pdbx_seq_one_letter_code
_entity_poly.pdbx_strand_id
1 'polypeptide(L)'
;MNEIAIANRAADWRRLKALVLDSVSSAITKRVYNLGLDEFFACFAQEPRPGFTKATVSAWRVALEARGLGSVSINVRITAVRKLAVEAADNGLLAPELATGITRVKGAKSQGVRVGNWLSLPQAQKLLNAPEVSTKKGLRDRAMLAILLGCGLRRSEVAALTLKHIQQRDNRWCIVDLVGKHGRLRTIPMPTWVKVAIDTCTGPAGISDPSLPATPPAKCVEYARSPLRTRPVIQALLPARRLHQEYLLPIECVHRPSEARSLSDQQ
;
A
#
# COMPACT_ATOMS: atom_id res chain seq x y z
N MET A 1 -5.60 -35.18 20.21
CA MET A 1 -4.40 -34.32 19.88
C MET A 1 -4.32 -33.24 20.92
N ASN A 2 -3.20 -33.13 21.62
CA ASN A 2 -3.08 -32.35 22.86
C ASN A 2 -3.23 -30.84 22.63
N GLU A 3 -4.11 -30.17 23.36
CA GLU A 3 -4.27 -28.68 23.39
C GLU A 3 -2.96 -27.95 23.60
N ILE A 4 -2.01 -28.51 24.36
CA ILE A 4 -0.68 -28.00 24.60
C ILE A 4 0.16 -27.90 23.29
N ALA A 5 0.04 -28.89 22.39
CA ALA A 5 0.74 -28.88 21.11
C ALA A 5 0.18 -27.83 20.15
N ILE A 6 -1.11 -27.53 20.22
CA ILE A 6 -1.76 -26.47 19.44
C ILE A 6 -1.38 -25.10 19.98
N ALA A 7 -1.33 -24.94 21.31
CA ALA A 7 -0.91 -23.69 21.96
C ALA A 7 0.56 -23.35 21.65
N ASN A 8 1.45 -24.34 21.67
CA ASN A 8 2.86 -24.15 21.29
C ASN A 8 3.02 -23.74 19.82
N ARG A 9 2.28 -24.39 18.90
CA ARG A 9 2.28 -24.00 17.48
C ARG A 9 1.80 -22.56 17.27
N ALA A 10 0.75 -22.14 17.97
CA ALA A 10 0.26 -20.75 17.84
C ALA A 10 1.26 -19.72 18.39
N ALA A 11 2.03 -20.07 19.42
CA ALA A 11 3.12 -19.25 19.94
C ALA A 11 4.28 -19.14 18.95
N ASP A 12 4.66 -20.25 18.32
CA ASP A 12 5.74 -20.29 17.30
C ASP A 12 5.36 -19.46 16.07
N TRP A 13 4.12 -19.55 15.57
CA TRP A 13 3.66 -18.74 14.46
C TRP A 13 3.67 -17.24 14.77
N ARG A 14 3.30 -16.84 15.98
CA ARG A 14 3.37 -15.44 16.41
C ARG A 14 4.80 -14.94 16.45
N ARG A 15 5.73 -15.74 16.96
CA ARG A 15 7.16 -15.43 17.01
C ARG A 15 7.74 -15.29 15.61
N LEU A 16 7.48 -16.25 14.72
CA LEU A 16 7.93 -16.19 13.33
C LEU A 16 7.39 -14.98 12.59
N LYS A 17 6.10 -14.65 12.80
CA LYS A 17 5.50 -13.45 12.24
C LYS A 17 6.24 -12.19 12.69
N ALA A 18 6.61 -12.09 13.98
CA ALA A 18 7.39 -10.97 14.50
C ALA A 18 8.73 -10.85 13.80
N LEU A 19 9.48 -11.96 13.64
CA LEU A 19 10.77 -11.99 12.95
C LEU A 19 10.65 -11.48 11.50
N VAL A 20 9.64 -11.96 10.75
CA VAL A 20 9.38 -11.48 9.38
C VAL A 20 9.10 -9.98 9.36
N LEU A 21 8.31 -9.46 10.30
CA LEU A 21 7.98 -8.04 10.36
C LEU A 21 9.17 -7.18 10.76
N ASP A 22 10.04 -7.68 11.64
CA ASP A 22 11.23 -6.96 12.10
C ASP A 22 12.33 -6.94 11.03
N SER A 23 12.37 -7.92 10.13
CA SER A 23 13.27 -7.90 8.96
C SER A 23 12.93 -6.81 7.94
N VAL A 24 11.83 -6.07 8.11
CA VAL A 24 11.36 -5.05 7.16
C VAL A 24 11.45 -3.67 7.77
N SER A 25 12.19 -2.75 7.15
CA SER A 25 12.35 -1.36 7.63
C SER A 25 11.15 -0.45 7.32
N SER A 26 10.43 -0.69 6.23
CA SER A 26 9.31 0.15 5.80
C SER A 26 8.04 -0.12 6.61
N ALA A 27 7.52 0.88 7.32
CA ALA A 27 6.26 0.79 8.07
C ALA A 27 5.05 0.37 7.20
N ILE A 28 5.01 0.83 5.94
CA ILE A 28 3.95 0.45 4.99
C ILE A 28 4.08 -1.03 4.62
N THR A 29 5.29 -1.51 4.37
CA THR A 29 5.53 -2.91 4.04
C THR A 29 5.24 -3.80 5.24
N LYS A 30 5.64 -3.42 6.47
CA LYS A 30 5.28 -4.12 7.71
C LYS A 30 3.77 -4.30 7.82
N ARG A 31 3.00 -3.22 7.62
CA ARG A 31 1.54 -3.25 7.68
C ARG A 31 0.92 -4.22 6.67
N VAL A 32 1.40 -4.20 5.42
CA VAL A 32 0.85 -5.06 4.35
C VAL A 32 1.27 -6.52 4.56
N TYR A 33 2.49 -6.78 5.03
CA TYR A 33 2.93 -8.13 5.39
C TYR A 33 2.15 -8.66 6.58
N ASN A 34 1.95 -7.84 7.62
CA ASN A 34 1.15 -8.21 8.78
C ASN A 34 -0.24 -8.68 8.36
N LEU A 35 -0.93 -7.87 7.53
CA LEU A 35 -2.26 -8.23 6.99
C LEU A 35 -2.21 -9.55 6.20
N GLY A 36 -1.22 -9.71 5.31
CA GLY A 36 -1.11 -10.91 4.48
C GLY A 36 -0.82 -12.17 5.29
N LEU A 37 -0.01 -12.07 6.35
CA LEU A 37 0.27 -13.18 7.24
C LEU A 37 -0.94 -13.54 8.11
N ASP A 38 -1.70 -12.55 8.62
CA ASP A 38 -2.93 -12.81 9.37
C ASP A 38 -3.98 -13.52 8.51
N GLU A 39 -4.17 -13.07 7.26
CA GLU A 39 -5.06 -13.73 6.30
C GLU A 39 -4.61 -15.15 5.98
N PHE A 40 -3.30 -15.37 5.85
CA PHE A 40 -2.75 -16.71 5.62
C PHE A 40 -2.98 -17.63 6.83
N PHE A 41 -2.69 -17.16 8.05
CA PHE A 41 -2.89 -17.96 9.25
C PHE A 41 -4.36 -18.30 9.47
N ALA A 42 -5.27 -17.36 9.25
CA ALA A 42 -6.70 -17.62 9.33
C ALA A 42 -7.13 -18.72 8.34
N CYS A 43 -6.63 -18.65 7.09
CA CYS A 43 -6.89 -19.69 6.09
C CYS A 43 -6.21 -21.02 6.43
N PHE A 44 -5.00 -20.99 6.99
CA PHE A 44 -4.24 -22.19 7.35
C PHE A 44 -4.82 -22.92 8.57
N ALA A 45 -5.48 -22.19 9.48
CA ALA A 45 -6.14 -22.76 10.66
C ALA A 45 -7.43 -23.53 10.32
N GLN A 46 -8.02 -23.33 9.14
CA GLN A 46 -9.21 -24.06 8.68
C GLN A 46 -8.85 -25.49 8.31
N GLU A 47 -9.61 -26.44 8.82
CA GLU A 47 -9.40 -27.87 8.71
C GLU A 47 -9.87 -28.49 7.37
N PRO A 48 -9.33 -29.68 7.01
CA PRO A 48 -8.03 -30.26 7.35
C PRO A 48 -6.94 -29.85 6.35
N ARG A 49 -5.77 -29.42 6.83
CA ARG A 49 -4.68 -29.01 5.93
C ARG A 49 -3.46 -29.90 6.07
N PRO A 50 -2.87 -30.37 4.94
CA PRO A 50 -1.77 -31.34 4.94
C PRO A 50 -0.41 -30.76 5.41
N GLY A 51 -0.39 -29.54 5.95
CA GLY A 51 0.82 -28.89 6.43
C GLY A 51 1.22 -27.63 5.63
N PHE A 52 2.28 -26.97 6.08
CA PHE A 52 2.81 -25.77 5.42
C PHE A 52 3.72 -26.18 4.27
N THR A 53 3.13 -26.34 3.10
CA THR A 53 3.76 -26.82 1.88
C THR A 53 3.55 -25.89 0.69
N LYS A 54 4.27 -26.12 -0.39
CA LYS A 54 4.06 -25.42 -1.68
C LYS A 54 2.63 -25.55 -2.17
N ALA A 55 2.01 -26.74 -2.00
CA ALA A 55 0.63 -26.99 -2.44
C ALA A 55 -0.36 -26.10 -1.68
N THR A 56 -0.21 -26.03 -0.35
CA THR A 56 -1.06 -25.20 0.53
C THR A 56 -0.96 -23.71 0.15
N VAL A 57 0.26 -23.20 -0.06
CA VAL A 57 0.46 -21.80 -0.43
C VAL A 57 -0.06 -21.52 -1.86
N SER A 58 0.07 -22.47 -2.78
CA SER A 58 -0.49 -22.36 -4.14
C SER A 58 -2.02 -22.35 -4.13
N ALA A 59 -2.65 -23.19 -3.31
CA ALA A 59 -4.11 -23.20 -3.12
C ALA A 59 -4.60 -21.86 -2.54
N TRP A 60 -3.90 -21.33 -1.53
CA TRP A 60 -4.23 -20.03 -0.98
C TRP A 60 -4.10 -18.91 -2.01
N ARG A 61 -3.07 -18.94 -2.88
CA ARG A 61 -2.94 -17.98 -3.98
C ARG A 61 -4.17 -18.02 -4.90
N VAL A 62 -4.63 -19.23 -5.28
CA VAL A 62 -5.84 -19.39 -6.11
C VAL A 62 -7.08 -18.86 -5.39
N ALA A 63 -7.21 -19.09 -4.09
CA ALA A 63 -8.30 -18.54 -3.30
C ALA A 63 -8.28 -17.01 -3.27
N LEU A 64 -7.09 -16.38 -3.21
CA LEU A 64 -6.97 -14.92 -3.29
C LEU A 64 -7.38 -14.39 -4.69
N GLU A 65 -7.06 -15.13 -5.76
CA GLU A 65 -7.50 -14.80 -7.13
C GLU A 65 -9.04 -14.91 -7.26
N ALA A 66 -9.63 -15.97 -6.73
CA ALA A 66 -11.07 -16.17 -6.71
C ALA A 66 -11.84 -15.07 -5.95
N ARG A 67 -11.21 -14.49 -4.92
CA ARG A 67 -11.73 -13.31 -4.20
C ARG A 67 -11.62 -12.01 -5.01
N GLY A 68 -11.09 -12.02 -6.22
CA GLY A 68 -10.95 -10.85 -7.09
C GLY A 68 -9.84 -9.88 -6.67
N LEU A 69 -8.86 -10.30 -5.86
CA LEU A 69 -7.72 -9.46 -5.52
C LEU A 69 -6.84 -9.21 -6.76
N GLY A 70 -6.35 -7.96 -6.90
CA GLY A 70 -5.40 -7.62 -7.96
C GLY A 70 -4.04 -8.32 -7.76
N SER A 71 -3.35 -8.63 -8.87
CA SER A 71 -2.07 -9.35 -8.89
C SER A 71 -1.00 -8.75 -7.95
N VAL A 72 -0.90 -7.42 -7.86
CA VAL A 72 0.04 -6.74 -6.95
C VAL A 72 -0.27 -7.08 -5.50
N SER A 73 -1.54 -7.05 -5.09
CA SER A 73 -1.97 -7.37 -3.73
C SER A 73 -1.72 -8.82 -3.38
N ILE A 74 -1.95 -9.74 -4.32
CA ILE A 74 -1.66 -11.16 -4.16
C ILE A 74 -0.16 -11.38 -4.02
N ASN A 75 0.65 -10.78 -4.90
CA ASN A 75 2.10 -10.98 -4.93
C ASN A 75 2.79 -10.48 -3.66
N VAL A 76 2.31 -9.38 -3.07
CA VAL A 76 2.83 -8.89 -1.79
C VAL A 76 2.53 -9.88 -0.66
N ARG A 77 1.32 -10.44 -0.61
CA ARG A 77 0.91 -11.47 0.37
C ARG A 77 1.73 -12.75 0.23
N ILE A 78 1.89 -13.25 -1.00
CA ILE A 78 2.73 -14.42 -1.29
C ILE A 78 4.19 -14.15 -0.89
N THR A 79 4.70 -12.94 -1.09
CA THR A 79 6.06 -12.57 -0.67
C THR A 79 6.21 -12.62 0.86
N ALA A 80 5.20 -12.18 1.61
CA ALA A 80 5.22 -12.29 3.08
C ALA A 80 5.25 -13.75 3.54
N VAL A 81 4.46 -14.63 2.92
CA VAL A 81 4.44 -16.07 3.24
C VAL A 81 5.73 -16.78 2.83
N ARG A 82 6.37 -16.38 1.72
CA ARG A 82 7.70 -16.92 1.35
C ARG A 82 8.76 -16.55 2.39
N LYS A 83 8.75 -15.30 2.89
CA LYS A 83 9.65 -14.90 3.98
C LYS A 83 9.36 -15.68 5.24
N LEU A 84 8.09 -15.90 5.58
CA LEU A 84 7.71 -16.74 6.72
C LEU A 84 8.27 -18.17 6.60
N ALA A 85 8.25 -18.76 5.40
CA ALA A 85 8.78 -20.10 5.17
C ALA A 85 10.30 -20.15 5.36
N VAL A 86 11.03 -19.11 4.93
CA VAL A 86 12.48 -19.00 5.15
C VAL A 86 12.78 -18.87 6.63
N GLU A 87 12.14 -17.94 7.33
CA GLU A 87 12.31 -17.76 8.78
C GLU A 87 11.97 -19.05 9.57
N ALA A 88 10.93 -19.79 9.12
CA ALA A 88 10.57 -21.07 9.75
C ALA A 88 11.66 -22.11 9.55
N ALA A 89 12.31 -22.15 8.38
CA ALA A 89 13.42 -23.09 8.12
C ALA A 89 14.67 -22.70 8.92
N ASP A 90 15.02 -21.42 8.96
CA ASP A 90 16.19 -20.91 9.68
C ASP A 90 16.05 -21.12 11.20
N ASN A 91 14.83 -21.18 11.72
CA ASN A 91 14.53 -21.51 13.12
C ASN A 91 14.23 -22.99 13.38
N GLY A 92 14.47 -23.90 12.42
CA GLY A 92 14.28 -25.35 12.59
C GLY A 92 12.81 -25.82 12.70
N LEU A 93 11.84 -24.95 12.38
CA LEU A 93 10.40 -25.25 12.46
C LEU A 93 9.82 -25.78 11.14
N LEU A 94 10.58 -25.68 10.05
CA LEU A 94 10.21 -26.15 8.73
C LEU A 94 11.43 -26.80 8.06
N ALA A 95 11.26 -27.92 7.37
CA ALA A 95 12.31 -28.52 6.60
C ALA A 95 12.76 -27.58 5.46
N PRO A 96 14.08 -27.40 5.22
CA PRO A 96 14.61 -26.49 4.20
C PRO A 96 14.07 -26.75 2.78
N GLU A 97 13.80 -28.02 2.45
CA GLU A 97 13.24 -28.44 1.17
C GLU A 97 11.80 -27.91 0.98
N LEU A 98 10.99 -27.91 2.07
CA LEU A 98 9.64 -27.38 2.06
C LEU A 98 9.66 -25.84 1.91
N ALA A 99 10.55 -25.16 2.62
CA ALA A 99 10.75 -23.73 2.50
C ALA A 99 11.18 -23.35 1.06
N THR A 100 12.13 -24.08 0.49
CA THR A 100 12.56 -23.92 -0.90
C THR A 100 11.39 -24.15 -1.87
N GLY A 101 10.57 -25.17 -1.62
CA GLY A 101 9.35 -25.44 -2.39
C GLY A 101 8.38 -24.25 -2.35
N ILE A 102 8.14 -23.67 -1.17
CA ILE A 102 7.26 -22.53 -0.97
C ILE A 102 7.78 -21.27 -1.67
N THR A 103 9.09 -21.00 -1.63
CA THR A 103 9.68 -19.85 -2.32
C THR A 103 9.50 -19.88 -3.82
N ARG A 104 9.35 -21.09 -4.41
CA ARG A 104 9.09 -21.33 -5.85
C ARG A 104 7.61 -21.18 -6.25
N VAL A 105 6.69 -20.90 -5.32
CA VAL A 105 5.28 -20.62 -5.68
C VAL A 105 5.25 -19.42 -6.62
N LYS A 106 4.70 -19.58 -7.82
CA LYS A 106 4.58 -18.47 -8.78
C LYS A 106 3.56 -17.43 -8.27
N GLY A 107 3.89 -16.16 -8.46
CA GLY A 107 2.94 -15.07 -8.19
C GLY A 107 1.79 -15.05 -9.21
N ALA A 108 0.76 -14.25 -8.90
CA ALA A 108 -0.31 -13.97 -9.84
C ALA A 108 0.23 -13.12 -11.00
N LYS A 109 -0.12 -13.49 -12.24
CA LYS A 109 0.26 -12.73 -13.44
C LYS A 109 -0.50 -11.41 -13.48
N SER A 110 0.19 -10.32 -13.83
CA SER A 110 -0.47 -9.08 -14.17
C SER A 110 -1.15 -9.24 -15.53
N GLN A 111 -2.46 -9.14 -15.55
CA GLN A 111 -3.22 -9.14 -16.81
C GLN A 111 -3.32 -7.70 -17.32
N GLY A 112 -2.66 -7.45 -18.43
CA GLY A 112 -2.71 -6.17 -19.13
C GLY A 112 -1.92 -5.04 -18.46
N VAL A 113 -1.47 -4.09 -19.26
CA VAL A 113 -0.99 -2.79 -18.78
C VAL A 113 -2.22 -1.91 -18.63
N ARG A 114 -2.60 -1.61 -17.38
CA ARG A 114 -3.62 -0.60 -17.15
C ARG A 114 -3.04 0.74 -17.59
N VAL A 115 -3.52 1.25 -18.72
CA VAL A 115 -3.25 2.64 -19.10
C VAL A 115 -3.75 3.50 -17.94
N GLY A 116 -2.86 4.30 -17.33
CA GLY A 116 -3.21 5.17 -16.21
C GLY A 116 -4.35 6.11 -16.61
N ASN A 117 -5.24 6.41 -15.67
CA ASN A 117 -6.25 7.45 -15.87
C ASN A 117 -5.52 8.80 -15.82
N TRP A 118 -5.04 9.25 -16.97
CA TRP A 118 -4.42 10.58 -17.13
C TRP A 118 -5.51 11.65 -17.03
N LEU A 119 -5.24 12.68 -16.25
CA LEU A 119 -6.09 13.87 -16.27
C LEU A 119 -5.82 14.64 -17.56
N SER A 120 -6.87 14.94 -18.31
CA SER A 120 -6.76 15.93 -19.39
C SER A 120 -6.53 17.33 -18.79
N LEU A 121 -6.03 18.26 -19.57
CA LEU A 121 -5.80 19.64 -19.10
C LEU A 121 -7.06 20.28 -18.51
N PRO A 122 -8.25 20.18 -19.13
CA PRO A 122 -9.50 20.69 -18.52
C PRO A 122 -9.86 20.01 -17.21
N GLN A 123 -9.62 18.69 -17.07
CA GLN A 123 -9.87 17.96 -15.83
C GLN A 123 -8.90 18.40 -14.71
N ALA A 124 -7.62 18.58 -15.03
CA ALA A 124 -6.63 19.09 -14.09
C ALA A 124 -6.98 20.51 -13.61
N GLN A 125 -7.41 21.37 -14.53
CA GLN A 125 -7.86 22.72 -14.21
C GLN A 125 -9.12 22.72 -13.30
N LYS A 126 -10.09 21.88 -13.62
CA LYS A 126 -11.29 21.71 -12.79
C LYS A 126 -10.95 21.19 -11.39
N LEU A 127 -10.01 20.24 -11.29
CA LEU A 127 -9.53 19.72 -10.00
C LEU A 127 -8.84 20.82 -9.19
N LEU A 128 -7.98 21.63 -9.81
CA LEU A 128 -7.25 22.72 -9.16
C LEU A 128 -8.20 23.82 -8.64
N ASN A 129 -9.32 24.04 -9.31
CA ASN A 129 -10.32 25.06 -8.95
C ASN A 129 -11.42 24.52 -8.04
N ALA A 130 -11.45 23.24 -7.71
CA ALA A 130 -12.47 22.64 -6.86
C ALA A 130 -12.44 23.09 -5.38
N PRO A 131 -11.26 23.38 -4.77
CA PRO A 131 -11.23 23.86 -3.38
C PRO A 131 -11.75 25.29 -3.27
N GLU A 132 -12.55 25.53 -2.24
CA GLU A 132 -13.11 26.85 -1.94
C GLU A 132 -12.03 27.79 -1.36
N VAL A 133 -11.57 28.74 -2.19
CA VAL A 133 -10.45 29.64 -1.87
C VAL A 133 -10.78 30.72 -0.84
N SER A 134 -12.05 30.90 -0.47
CA SER A 134 -12.48 31.79 0.62
C SER A 134 -12.09 31.27 1.99
N THR A 135 -11.76 29.98 2.10
CA THR A 135 -11.41 29.32 3.36
C THR A 135 -9.91 29.00 3.43
N LYS A 136 -9.30 29.10 4.62
CA LYS A 136 -7.90 28.68 4.86
C LYS A 136 -7.66 27.22 4.44
N LYS A 137 -8.66 26.36 4.64
CA LYS A 137 -8.62 24.96 4.22
C LYS A 137 -8.56 24.83 2.69
N GLY A 138 -9.40 25.56 2.00
CA GLY A 138 -9.45 25.52 0.53
C GLY A 138 -8.18 26.08 -0.11
N LEU A 139 -7.61 27.18 0.43
CA LEU A 139 -6.32 27.70 0.00
C LEU A 139 -5.21 26.65 0.14
N ARG A 140 -5.14 25.97 1.29
CA ARG A 140 -4.20 24.88 1.53
C ARG A 140 -4.40 23.72 0.56
N ASP A 141 -5.64 23.26 0.37
CA ASP A 141 -5.96 22.13 -0.48
C ASP A 141 -5.61 22.45 -1.95
N ARG A 142 -5.85 23.70 -2.40
CA ARG A 142 -5.43 24.18 -3.71
C ARG A 142 -3.91 24.22 -3.86
N ALA A 143 -3.17 24.69 -2.87
CA ALA A 143 -1.70 24.69 -2.89
C ALA A 143 -1.14 23.24 -2.97
N MET A 144 -1.70 22.30 -2.22
CA MET A 144 -1.30 20.88 -2.31
C MET A 144 -1.59 20.31 -3.70
N LEU A 145 -2.76 20.58 -4.28
CA LEU A 145 -3.09 20.15 -5.64
C LEU A 145 -2.16 20.77 -6.67
N ALA A 146 -1.83 22.05 -6.52
CA ALA A 146 -0.88 22.75 -7.39
C ALA A 146 0.50 22.07 -7.38
N ILE A 147 1.01 21.72 -6.19
CA ILE A 147 2.29 21.01 -6.05
C ILE A 147 2.23 19.62 -6.68
N LEU A 148 1.15 18.87 -6.44
CA LEU A 148 0.98 17.53 -7.01
C LEU A 148 0.91 17.55 -8.53
N LEU A 149 0.16 18.49 -9.11
CA LEU A 149 -0.02 18.62 -10.56
C LEU A 149 1.17 19.25 -11.26
N GLY A 150 1.73 20.33 -10.68
CA GLY A 150 2.78 21.11 -11.33
C GLY A 150 4.19 20.59 -11.10
N CYS A 151 4.45 19.95 -9.96
CA CYS A 151 5.77 19.42 -9.61
C CYS A 151 5.83 17.89 -9.65
N GLY A 152 4.71 17.19 -9.80
CA GLY A 152 4.67 15.73 -9.86
C GLY A 152 5.16 15.02 -8.58
N LEU A 153 5.01 15.65 -7.41
CA LEU A 153 5.44 15.09 -6.15
C LEU A 153 4.55 13.92 -5.71
N ARG A 154 5.15 12.98 -4.98
CA ARG A 154 4.37 11.94 -4.31
C ARG A 154 3.68 12.52 -3.07
N ARG A 155 2.55 11.95 -2.68
CA ARG A 155 1.82 12.35 -1.47
C ARG A 155 2.69 12.47 -0.21
N SER A 156 3.59 11.52 0.00
CA SER A 156 4.53 11.54 1.15
C SER A 156 5.56 12.65 1.04
N GLU A 157 5.97 13.03 -0.15
CA GLU A 157 6.90 14.12 -0.40
C GLU A 157 6.23 15.49 -0.13
N VAL A 158 4.97 15.64 -0.59
CA VAL A 158 4.19 16.85 -0.26
C VAL A 158 3.97 16.99 1.25
N ALA A 159 3.71 15.87 1.94
CA ALA A 159 3.51 15.89 3.40
C ALA A 159 4.77 16.22 4.20
N ALA A 160 5.95 16.00 3.62
CA ALA A 160 7.26 16.32 4.22
C ALA A 160 7.81 17.68 3.75
N LEU A 161 7.12 18.36 2.82
CA LEU A 161 7.59 19.61 2.25
C LEU A 161 7.54 20.73 3.30
N THR A 162 8.61 21.54 3.34
CA THR A 162 8.72 22.75 4.17
C THR A 162 9.06 23.95 3.29
N LEU A 163 8.85 25.19 3.77
CA LEU A 163 9.21 26.38 3.02
C LEU A 163 10.71 26.47 2.75
N LYS A 164 11.55 25.88 3.59
CA LYS A 164 13.02 25.82 3.39
C LYS A 164 13.40 25.10 2.10
N HIS A 165 12.58 24.14 1.66
CA HIS A 165 12.80 23.44 0.39
C HIS A 165 12.45 24.30 -0.84
N ILE A 166 11.72 25.42 -0.67
CA ILE A 166 11.29 26.28 -1.77
C ILE A 166 12.30 27.41 -1.91
N GLN A 167 13.12 27.35 -2.94
CA GLN A 167 14.20 28.28 -3.18
C GLN A 167 14.17 28.80 -4.62
N GLN A 168 14.71 29.99 -4.82
CA GLN A 168 14.96 30.51 -6.15
C GLN A 168 16.44 30.23 -6.53
N ARG A 169 16.65 29.58 -7.65
CA ARG A 169 17.97 29.32 -8.23
C ARG A 169 17.95 29.73 -9.71
N ASP A 170 18.93 30.50 -10.13
CA ASP A 170 19.04 30.99 -11.53
C ASP A 170 17.71 31.58 -12.05
N ASN A 171 17.10 32.45 -11.26
CA ASN A 171 15.80 33.08 -11.53
C ASN A 171 14.62 32.11 -11.72
N ARG A 172 14.75 30.83 -11.29
CA ARG A 172 13.70 29.83 -11.36
C ARG A 172 13.35 29.33 -9.97
N TRP A 173 12.07 29.19 -9.69
CA TRP A 173 11.62 28.56 -8.47
C TRP A 173 11.89 27.05 -8.55
N CYS A 174 12.37 26.49 -7.47
CA CYS A 174 12.61 25.05 -7.34
C CYS A 174 12.35 24.54 -5.93
N ILE A 175 12.06 23.25 -5.83
CA ILE A 175 12.01 22.50 -4.59
C ILE A 175 13.34 21.76 -4.48
N VAL A 176 14.15 22.14 -3.48
CA VAL A 176 15.48 21.56 -3.24
C VAL A 176 15.44 20.52 -2.13
N ASP A 177 16.47 19.68 -2.07
CA ASP A 177 16.72 18.71 -1.00
C ASP A 177 15.52 17.80 -0.70
N LEU A 178 14.70 17.53 -1.72
CA LEU A 178 13.55 16.63 -1.58
C LEU A 178 14.03 15.18 -1.45
N VAL A 179 13.74 14.58 -0.30
CA VAL A 179 14.05 13.17 -0.05
C VAL A 179 13.02 12.28 -0.72
N GLY A 180 13.40 11.61 -1.79
CA GLY A 180 12.58 10.66 -2.51
C GLY A 180 12.66 9.24 -1.95
N LYS A 181 12.03 8.30 -2.67
CA LYS A 181 12.10 6.86 -2.35
C LYS A 181 13.55 6.40 -2.34
N HIS A 182 13.92 5.57 -1.39
CA HIS A 182 15.29 5.08 -1.13
C HIS A 182 16.30 6.16 -0.68
N GLY A 183 15.83 7.26 -0.07
CA GLY A 183 16.69 8.33 0.45
C GLY A 183 17.37 9.20 -0.61
N ARG A 184 16.97 9.10 -1.88
CA ARG A 184 17.57 9.90 -2.96
C ARG A 184 17.13 11.36 -2.84
N LEU A 185 18.10 12.26 -2.74
CA LEU A 185 17.89 13.70 -2.80
C LEU A 185 17.69 14.13 -4.28
N ARG A 186 16.75 15.04 -4.49
CA ARG A 186 16.50 15.61 -5.82
C ARG A 186 16.01 17.06 -5.73
N THR A 187 16.32 17.83 -6.74
CA THR A 187 15.77 19.17 -6.96
C THR A 187 14.75 19.10 -8.09
N ILE A 188 13.62 19.77 -7.92
CA ILE A 188 12.51 19.76 -8.88
C ILE A 188 12.21 21.21 -9.26
N PRO A 189 12.16 21.55 -10.56
CA PRO A 189 11.73 22.88 -11.01
C PRO A 189 10.23 23.06 -10.64
N MET A 190 9.90 24.27 -10.20
CA MET A 190 8.54 24.63 -9.80
C MET A 190 8.01 25.73 -10.70
N PRO A 191 6.88 25.51 -11.40
CA PRO A 191 6.23 26.54 -12.20
C PRO A 191 5.77 27.72 -11.33
N THR A 192 5.81 28.93 -11.88
CA THR A 192 5.42 30.15 -11.16
C THR A 192 4.00 30.10 -10.60
N TRP A 193 3.07 29.52 -11.33
CA TRP A 193 1.68 29.39 -10.86
C TRP A 193 1.54 28.52 -9.61
N VAL A 194 2.44 27.52 -9.43
CA VAL A 194 2.51 26.70 -8.19
C VAL A 194 3.01 27.55 -7.04
N LYS A 195 4.06 28.35 -7.27
CA LYS A 195 4.58 29.29 -6.25
C LYS A 195 3.52 30.27 -5.80
N VAL A 196 2.77 30.85 -6.72
CA VAL A 196 1.63 31.75 -6.41
C VAL A 196 0.59 31.06 -5.55
N ALA A 197 0.23 29.80 -5.84
CA ALA A 197 -0.73 29.06 -5.04
C ALA A 197 -0.22 28.80 -3.61
N ILE A 198 1.09 28.54 -3.45
CA ILE A 198 1.72 28.40 -2.13
C ILE A 198 1.70 29.71 -1.36
N ASP A 199 2.08 30.83 -2.00
CA ASP A 199 2.13 32.15 -1.35
C ASP A 199 0.75 32.61 -0.93
N THR A 200 -0.28 32.38 -1.75
CA THR A 200 -1.67 32.66 -1.42
C THR A 200 -2.14 31.86 -0.19
N CYS A 201 -1.60 30.65 0.00
CA CYS A 201 -1.91 29.84 1.18
C CYS A 201 -1.16 30.31 2.43
N THR A 202 0.14 30.70 2.28
CA THR A 202 1.03 31.03 3.41
C THR A 202 0.82 32.44 3.92
N GLY A 203 0.48 33.42 3.07
CA GLY A 203 0.27 34.82 3.44
C GLY A 203 -0.84 34.98 4.53
N PRO A 204 -2.08 34.53 4.30
CA PRO A 204 -3.15 34.65 5.29
C PRO A 204 -2.92 33.79 6.55
N ALA A 205 -2.03 32.81 6.49
CA ALA A 205 -1.70 31.96 7.64
C ALA A 205 -0.62 32.60 8.54
N GLY A 206 -0.05 33.77 8.17
CA GLY A 206 1.03 34.42 8.91
C GLY A 206 2.35 33.63 8.90
N ILE A 207 2.52 32.71 7.95
CA ILE A 207 3.71 31.88 7.81
C ILE A 207 4.72 32.67 6.94
N SER A 208 5.37 33.65 7.57
CA SER A 208 6.36 34.51 6.91
C SER A 208 7.80 34.19 7.29
N ASP A 209 8.02 33.28 8.23
CA ASP A 209 9.36 32.93 8.69
C ASP A 209 9.93 31.75 7.90
N PRO A 210 10.99 31.96 7.09
CA PRO A 210 11.67 30.87 6.38
C PRO A 210 12.37 29.87 7.31
N SER A 211 12.53 30.22 8.60
CA SER A 211 13.12 29.34 9.61
C SER A 211 12.10 28.41 10.26
N LEU A 212 10.82 28.76 10.19
CA LEU A 212 9.76 27.85 10.63
C LEU A 212 9.50 26.83 9.51
N PRO A 213 9.42 25.53 9.85
CA PRO A 213 8.93 24.58 8.87
C PRO A 213 7.58 25.09 8.37
N ALA A 214 7.36 25.06 7.05
CA ALA A 214 6.01 25.10 6.49
C ALA A 214 5.31 23.79 6.87
N THR A 215 5.46 23.42 8.12
CA THR A 215 4.59 22.46 8.74
C THR A 215 3.25 23.16 8.65
N PRO A 216 2.35 22.70 7.77
CA PRO A 216 0.98 23.04 7.91
C PRO A 216 0.71 22.82 9.42
N PRO A 217 -0.02 23.71 10.13
CA PRO A 217 -0.21 23.59 11.58
C PRO A 217 -0.51 22.12 11.87
N ALA A 218 -0.01 21.58 12.99
CA ALA A 218 0.03 20.14 13.29
C ALA A 218 -1.22 19.35 12.87
N LYS A 219 -2.39 20.02 12.83
CA LYS A 219 -3.65 19.57 12.26
C LYS A 219 -3.61 19.28 10.75
N CYS A 220 -2.73 19.90 9.96
CA CYS A 220 -2.60 19.62 8.52
C CYS A 220 -1.72 18.39 8.25
N VAL A 221 -0.70 18.14 9.09
CA VAL A 221 0.14 16.92 9.01
C VAL A 221 -0.67 15.72 9.47
N GLU A 222 -1.47 15.89 10.51
CA GLU A 222 -2.38 14.85 11.02
C GLU A 222 -3.46 14.51 9.99
N TYR A 223 -3.96 15.49 9.24
CA TYR A 223 -4.91 15.32 8.16
C TYR A 223 -4.29 14.63 6.93
N ALA A 224 -3.04 14.93 6.59
CA ALA A 224 -2.31 14.27 5.50
C ALA A 224 -1.87 12.83 5.87
N ARG A 225 -1.68 12.56 7.15
CA ARG A 225 -1.35 11.23 7.69
C ARG A 225 -2.58 10.33 7.87
N SER A 226 -3.78 10.90 7.93
CA SER A 226 -5.01 10.12 8.03
C SER A 226 -5.36 9.49 6.67
N PRO A 227 -5.34 8.17 6.53
CA PRO A 227 -5.62 7.49 5.25
C PRO A 227 -7.08 7.65 4.79
N LEU A 228 -7.95 8.21 5.62
CA LEU A 228 -9.41 8.26 5.40
C LEU A 228 -9.93 9.61 4.89
N ARG A 229 -9.16 10.71 4.97
CA ARG A 229 -9.70 12.06 4.72
C ARG A 229 -9.23 12.75 3.43
N THR A 230 -8.24 12.23 2.73
CA THR A 230 -7.90 12.66 1.34
C THR A 230 -8.80 12.00 0.29
N ARG A 231 -9.59 10.98 0.68
CA ARG A 231 -10.53 10.27 -0.20
C ARG A 231 -11.67 11.14 -0.76
N PRO A 232 -12.33 12.04 -0.03
CA PRO A 232 -13.54 12.68 -0.55
C PRO A 232 -13.30 13.60 -1.74
N VAL A 233 -12.19 14.34 -1.78
CA VAL A 233 -11.94 15.35 -2.84
C VAL A 233 -11.51 14.67 -4.15
N ILE A 234 -10.68 13.62 -4.06
CA ILE A 234 -10.24 12.88 -5.23
C ILE A 234 -11.34 11.93 -5.71
N GLN A 235 -12.15 11.39 -4.81
CA GLN A 235 -13.20 10.41 -5.11
C GLN A 235 -14.48 11.06 -5.67
N ALA A 236 -14.77 12.32 -5.31
CA ALA A 236 -15.90 13.06 -5.86
C ALA A 236 -15.72 13.50 -7.33
N LEU A 237 -14.49 13.47 -7.83
CA LEU A 237 -14.14 13.90 -9.19
C LEU A 237 -13.81 12.75 -10.15
N LEU A 238 -13.71 11.53 -9.63
CA LEU A 238 -13.60 10.32 -10.45
C LEU A 238 -14.97 9.68 -10.59
N PRO A 239 -15.39 9.24 -11.80
CA PRO A 239 -16.67 8.57 -11.98
C PRO A 239 -16.74 7.36 -11.05
N ALA A 240 -17.84 7.25 -10.32
CA ALA A 240 -18.10 6.23 -9.33
C ALA A 240 -17.96 4.82 -9.93
N ARG A 241 -16.79 4.21 -9.79
CA ARG A 241 -16.68 2.76 -9.80
C ARG A 241 -16.90 2.28 -8.38
N ARG A 242 -17.98 1.52 -8.19
CA ARG A 242 -18.36 0.84 -6.95
C ARG A 242 -17.12 0.20 -6.34
N LEU A 243 -16.64 0.75 -5.24
CA LEU A 243 -15.79 0.03 -4.33
C LEU A 243 -16.74 -0.89 -3.57
N HIS A 244 -16.71 -2.17 -3.89
CA HIS A 244 -17.41 -3.19 -3.12
C HIS A 244 -16.92 -3.13 -1.67
N GLN A 245 -17.84 -2.74 -0.80
CA GLN A 245 -17.68 -2.69 0.66
C GLN A 245 -18.08 -4.05 1.26
N GLU A 246 -17.68 -5.14 0.62
CA GLU A 246 -17.96 -6.50 1.06
C GLU A 246 -16.67 -7.32 1.19
N TYR A 247 -15.81 -6.94 2.15
CA TYR A 247 -14.62 -7.74 2.47
C TYR A 247 -14.57 -8.19 3.93
N LEU A 248 -15.74 -8.54 4.49
CA LEU A 248 -15.85 -9.23 5.79
C LEU A 248 -16.80 -10.42 5.69
N LEU A 249 -16.56 -11.30 4.72
CA LEU A 249 -17.15 -12.63 4.74
C LEU A 249 -16.10 -13.66 5.16
N PRO A 250 -16.48 -14.70 5.93
CA PRO A 250 -15.56 -15.77 6.31
C PRO A 250 -15.02 -16.46 5.07
N ILE A 251 -13.76 -16.86 5.13
CA ILE A 251 -13.07 -17.58 4.05
C ILE A 251 -13.62 -19.00 4.00
N GLU A 252 -14.66 -19.23 3.22
CA GLU A 252 -15.00 -20.59 2.80
C GLU A 252 -14.02 -21.00 1.69
N CYS A 253 -13.07 -21.84 2.04
CA CYS A 253 -12.22 -22.51 1.06
C CYS A 253 -13.05 -23.60 0.39
N VAL A 254 -13.55 -23.32 -0.81
CA VAL A 254 -14.27 -24.28 -1.63
C VAL A 254 -13.36 -25.49 -1.92
N HIS A 255 -13.64 -26.59 -1.24
CA HIS A 255 -13.10 -27.90 -1.57
C HIS A 255 -13.94 -28.43 -2.72
N ARG A 256 -13.39 -28.55 -3.93
CA ARG A 256 -13.95 -29.46 -4.94
C ARG A 256 -13.42 -30.86 -4.62
N PRO A 257 -14.29 -31.84 -4.34
CA PRO A 257 -13.86 -33.23 -4.31
C PRO A 257 -13.44 -33.61 -5.75
N SER A 258 -12.28 -34.22 -5.90
CA SER A 258 -11.90 -34.92 -7.10
C SER A 258 -12.80 -36.14 -7.25
N GLU A 259 -13.78 -36.08 -8.14
CA GLU A 259 -14.46 -37.28 -8.61
C GLU A 259 -13.44 -38.15 -9.36
N ALA A 260 -13.01 -39.19 -8.71
CA ALA A 260 -12.35 -40.31 -9.31
C ALA A 260 -13.36 -40.99 -10.25
N ARG A 261 -13.17 -40.84 -11.57
CA ARG A 261 -13.85 -41.68 -12.55
C ARG A 261 -13.30 -43.10 -12.42
N SER A 262 -14.08 -43.97 -11.82
CA SER A 262 -13.93 -45.40 -11.95
C SER A 262 -14.28 -45.79 -13.40
N LEU A 263 -13.28 -46.20 -14.16
CA LEU A 263 -13.46 -47.01 -15.34
C LEU A 263 -13.69 -48.45 -14.83
N SER A 264 -14.95 -48.85 -14.77
CA SER A 264 -15.31 -50.28 -14.71
C SER A 264 -15.78 -50.68 -16.11
N ASP A 265 -15.06 -51.63 -16.67
CA ASP A 265 -15.46 -52.69 -17.60
C ASP A 265 -16.90 -52.69 -18.13
N GLN A 266 -17.01 -52.76 -19.47
CA GLN A 266 -17.89 -53.73 -20.12
C GLN A 266 -17.47 -53.91 -21.60
N GLN A 267 -16.98 -55.16 -21.87
CA GLN A 267 -17.22 -56.03 -23.04
C GLN A 267 -17.24 -55.39 -24.43
#